data_0e8df0c4ff600f150e128a60458d759b
#
_entry.id   0e8df0c4ff600f150e128a60458d759b
#
_cell.length_a   1.000
_cell.length_b   1.000
_cell.length_c   1.000
_cell.angle_alpha   90.00
_cell.angle_beta   90.00
_cell.angle_gamma   90.00
#
_symmetry.space_group_name_H-M   'P 1'
#
loop_
_entity.id
_entity.type
_entity.pdbx_description
1 polymer ?
#
loop_
_entity_poly.entity_id
_entity_poly.type
_entity_poly.pdbx_seq_one_letter_code
_entity_poly.pdbx_strand_id
1 'polypeptide(L)'
;MVETNDRRLPVGIQSFEEIRREGYLYVDKTDIIWQLANRGKKYNYLSRPRRFGKSVLVDTIEAYFLGKKELFEGLKIMDLETEWVKRPVIRLDMSRAGAEPKTLRSYLDLTFDRLEEEYGITPKPTAQLADRFDAIIQTACKQTGQQVAILIDEYDSPLQHSWKTPEHEACTNVYREVFAILKADDKYEKFVFIAGITKFTQISLFSVLNNLSNISFDPEYAAICGITKEEALRDFKPEISKLAAKNDWTFDEAVAQLTAYYDGYHFSYENMVDVFNPFSLINALSDFRLKNYWASSGATSLLPKFVDDMEIRMKDFENCPIDSDTLETSDVTGGGAELFLYQSGYLTIKGYMEGIYLLGIPNNEVRRALYKIVLPVLTLKTEAQVISTQNMLLYSLKLGNLPEAMKCLKALISDVPYSNKKLASMDMEERYRLILSTIFNAIGCRVEVEKMIATGRIDMVVETINIVYVLELKLSNNGGVDAAAEQIKAKQYAEPFQADKRKVIALAIELDELGKGLIDWKAI
;
A
#
# COMPACT_ATOMS: atom_id res chain seq x y z
N MET A 1 -20.20 17.40 34.04
CA MET A 1 -18.80 16.99 33.95
C MET A 1 -18.70 16.11 32.70
N VAL A 2 -18.14 16.62 31.63
CA VAL A 2 -17.85 15.79 30.44
C VAL A 2 -16.64 14.96 30.84
N GLU A 3 -16.82 13.66 31.01
CA GLU A 3 -15.70 12.73 31.08
C GLU A 3 -14.93 12.86 29.77
N THR A 4 -13.82 13.59 29.80
CA THR A 4 -12.79 13.50 28.77
C THR A 4 -12.11 12.16 28.96
N ASN A 5 -12.75 11.10 28.49
CA ASN A 5 -12.09 9.82 28.31
C ASN A 5 -11.10 10.01 27.16
N ASP A 6 -9.89 10.41 27.51
CA ASP A 6 -8.78 10.61 26.56
C ASP A 6 -8.30 9.22 26.13
N ARG A 7 -9.09 8.60 25.23
CA ARG A 7 -8.79 7.30 24.63
C ARG A 7 -7.46 7.40 23.91
N ARG A 8 -6.54 6.51 24.24
CA ARG A 8 -5.22 6.46 23.61
C ARG A 8 -5.31 5.73 22.28
N LEU A 9 -4.84 6.38 21.21
CA LEU A 9 -4.68 5.74 19.90
C LEU A 9 -3.31 5.06 19.80
N PRO A 10 -3.22 3.84 19.25
CA PRO A 10 -1.98 3.04 19.21
C PRO A 10 -1.06 3.49 18.08
N VAL A 11 -0.63 4.77 18.09
CA VAL A 11 0.25 5.33 17.07
C VAL A 11 1.63 4.68 17.18
N GLY A 12 2.00 3.87 16.17
CA GLY A 12 3.30 3.20 16.11
C GLY A 12 3.45 1.97 17.01
N ILE A 13 2.41 1.59 17.76
CA ILE A 13 2.43 0.41 18.64
C ILE A 13 2.05 -0.82 17.83
N GLN A 14 2.87 -1.87 17.94
CA GLN A 14 2.68 -3.14 17.23
C GLN A 14 2.39 -4.31 18.18
N SER A 15 2.62 -4.15 19.49
CA SER A 15 2.36 -5.18 20.48
C SER A 15 0.89 -5.21 20.91
N PHE A 16 0.21 -6.33 20.66
CA PHE A 16 -1.15 -6.57 21.13
C PHE A 16 -1.24 -6.53 22.66
N GLU A 17 -0.26 -7.12 23.35
CA GLU A 17 -0.21 -7.10 24.80
C GLU A 17 -0.11 -5.68 25.37
N GLU A 18 0.75 -4.83 24.78
CA GLU A 18 0.88 -3.42 25.15
C GLU A 18 -0.44 -2.66 24.89
N ILE A 19 -1.02 -2.85 23.68
CA ILE A 19 -2.31 -2.23 23.33
C ILE A 19 -3.38 -2.56 24.38
N ARG A 20 -3.48 -3.82 24.78
CA ARG A 20 -4.51 -4.27 25.73
C ARG A 20 -4.23 -3.83 27.16
N ARG A 21 -2.96 -3.95 27.63
CA ARG A 21 -2.60 -3.61 29.02
C ARG A 21 -2.63 -2.12 29.30
N GLU A 22 -2.22 -1.30 28.32
CA GLU A 22 -2.17 0.15 28.45
C GLU A 22 -3.50 0.84 28.07
N GLY A 23 -4.52 0.08 27.69
CA GLY A 23 -5.84 0.59 27.36
C GLY A 23 -5.92 1.41 26.07
N TYR A 24 -5.04 1.13 25.10
CA TYR A 24 -5.16 1.70 23.77
C TYR A 24 -6.38 1.14 23.03
N LEU A 25 -6.88 1.90 22.07
CA LEU A 25 -7.94 1.43 21.20
C LEU A 25 -7.44 0.26 20.34
N TYR A 26 -8.16 -0.85 20.37
CA TYR A 26 -7.94 -2.01 19.53
C TYR A 26 -9.15 -2.21 18.62
N VAL A 27 -8.92 -2.24 17.30
CA VAL A 27 -9.97 -2.61 16.33
C VAL A 27 -10.06 -4.13 16.29
N ASP A 28 -11.17 -4.64 16.81
CA ASP A 28 -11.33 -6.07 17.09
C ASP A 28 -11.56 -6.90 15.84
N LYS A 29 -10.57 -7.73 15.49
CA LYS A 29 -10.57 -8.73 14.43
C LYS A 29 -10.50 -10.16 14.95
N THR A 30 -10.72 -10.35 16.26
CA THR A 30 -10.46 -11.63 16.92
C THR A 30 -11.43 -12.74 16.50
N ASP A 31 -12.59 -12.40 16.00
CA ASP A 31 -13.53 -13.35 15.37
C ASP A 31 -12.93 -13.98 14.09
N ILE A 32 -12.32 -13.17 13.23
CA ILE A 32 -11.65 -13.64 12.01
C ILE A 32 -10.40 -14.45 12.37
N ILE A 33 -9.65 -14.02 13.39
CA ILE A 33 -8.47 -14.75 13.89
C ILE A 33 -8.86 -16.13 14.42
N TRP A 34 -9.96 -16.22 15.19
CA TRP A 34 -10.46 -17.50 15.67
C TRP A 34 -10.88 -18.42 14.54
N GLN A 35 -11.57 -17.91 13.52
CA GLN A 35 -11.93 -18.66 12.33
C GLN A 35 -10.69 -19.20 11.62
N LEU A 36 -9.68 -18.35 11.40
CA LEU A 36 -8.42 -18.74 10.77
C LEU A 36 -7.70 -19.86 11.53
N ALA A 37 -7.62 -19.74 12.86
CA ALA A 37 -6.92 -20.69 13.73
C ALA A 37 -7.64 -22.04 13.89
N ASN A 38 -8.99 -22.05 13.80
CA ASN A 38 -9.80 -23.22 14.12
C ASN A 38 -10.55 -23.85 12.95
N ARG A 39 -10.87 -23.06 11.92
CA ARG A 39 -11.59 -23.52 10.70
C ARG A 39 -10.77 -23.39 9.43
N GLY A 40 -9.70 -22.58 9.46
CA GLY A 40 -8.77 -22.41 8.36
C GLY A 40 -7.89 -23.63 8.11
N LYS A 41 -7.05 -23.52 7.10
CA LYS A 41 -6.03 -24.55 6.81
C LYS A 41 -4.87 -24.41 7.79
N LYS A 42 -4.07 -25.49 7.93
CA LYS A 42 -2.92 -25.51 8.84
C LYS A 42 -1.84 -24.51 8.43
N TYR A 43 -1.54 -24.41 7.14
CA TYR A 43 -0.51 -23.56 6.58
C TYR A 43 -1.15 -22.39 5.85
N ASN A 44 -0.90 -21.17 6.34
CA ASN A 44 -1.52 -19.95 5.84
C ASN A 44 -0.49 -18.91 5.45
N TYR A 45 -0.66 -18.31 4.28
CA TYR A 45 0.13 -17.20 3.79
C TYR A 45 -0.75 -15.96 3.61
N LEU A 46 -0.32 -14.83 4.18
CA LEU A 46 -0.99 -13.55 4.05
C LEU A 46 -0.01 -12.49 3.52
N SER A 47 -0.32 -11.95 2.35
CA SER A 47 0.30 -10.73 1.85
C SER A 47 -0.62 -9.53 2.09
N ARG A 48 -0.05 -8.49 2.67
CA ARG A 48 -0.69 -7.15 2.79
C ARG A 48 0.39 -6.07 2.65
N PRO A 49 0.06 -4.91 2.11
CA PRO A 49 1.01 -3.80 2.02
C PRO A 49 1.61 -3.42 3.38
N ARG A 50 2.67 -2.62 3.36
CA ARG A 50 3.24 -2.07 4.60
C ARG A 50 2.21 -1.25 5.37
N ARG A 51 2.31 -1.28 6.71
CA ARG A 51 1.46 -0.49 7.62
C ARG A 51 -0.03 -0.89 7.67
N PHE A 52 -0.36 -2.11 7.24
CA PHE A 52 -1.72 -2.66 7.33
C PHE A 52 -2.03 -3.42 8.62
N GLY A 53 -1.12 -3.43 9.60
CA GLY A 53 -1.36 -4.08 10.90
C GLY A 53 -0.98 -5.58 10.93
N LYS A 54 -0.17 -6.07 9.98
CA LYS A 54 0.28 -7.48 9.95
C LYS A 54 0.97 -7.91 11.25
N SER A 55 1.89 -7.09 11.77
CA SER A 55 2.63 -7.44 12.99
C SER A 55 1.73 -7.46 14.23
N VAL A 56 0.71 -6.56 14.30
CA VAL A 56 -0.31 -6.63 15.36
C VAL A 56 -1.14 -7.91 15.22
N LEU A 57 -1.50 -8.30 14.00
CA LEU A 57 -2.20 -9.56 13.73
C LEU A 57 -1.37 -10.76 14.20
N VAL A 58 -0.08 -10.82 13.83
CA VAL A 58 0.84 -11.90 14.26
C VAL A 58 0.96 -11.93 15.78
N ASP A 59 1.10 -10.79 16.44
CA ASP A 59 1.19 -10.66 17.90
C ASP A 59 -0.12 -11.11 18.60
N THR A 60 -1.28 -10.80 17.99
CA THR A 60 -2.58 -11.27 18.49
C THR A 60 -2.72 -12.79 18.36
N ILE A 61 -2.31 -13.36 17.22
CA ILE A 61 -2.29 -14.83 16.99
C ILE A 61 -1.34 -15.51 18.01
N GLU A 62 -0.17 -14.92 18.22
CA GLU A 62 0.78 -15.42 19.24
C GLU A 62 0.15 -15.45 20.65
N ALA A 63 -0.46 -14.34 21.06
CA ALA A 63 -1.15 -14.25 22.37
C ALA A 63 -2.28 -15.28 22.51
N TYR A 64 -3.02 -15.54 21.42
CA TYR A 64 -4.06 -16.56 21.38
C TYR A 64 -3.48 -17.96 21.61
N PHE A 65 -2.47 -18.38 20.86
CA PHE A 65 -1.87 -19.71 21.02
C PHE A 65 -1.10 -19.88 22.32
N LEU A 66 -0.55 -18.80 22.89
CA LEU A 66 0.01 -18.80 24.25
C LEU A 66 -1.04 -18.90 25.35
N GLY A 67 -2.33 -18.87 25.03
CA GLY A 67 -3.43 -18.97 25.97
C GLY A 67 -3.57 -17.78 26.91
N LYS A 68 -3.15 -16.57 26.48
CA LYS A 68 -3.23 -15.32 27.28
C LYS A 68 -4.66 -14.75 27.28
N LYS A 69 -5.61 -15.53 27.83
CA LYS A 69 -7.04 -15.22 27.81
C LYS A 69 -7.36 -13.81 28.33
N GLU A 70 -6.63 -13.35 29.34
CA GLU A 70 -6.84 -12.04 29.99
C GLU A 70 -6.67 -10.86 29.02
N LEU A 71 -5.87 -11.02 27.94
CA LEU A 71 -5.70 -9.97 26.93
C LEU A 71 -6.91 -9.84 26.00
N PHE A 72 -7.75 -10.86 25.95
CA PHE A 72 -8.91 -10.92 25.04
C PHE A 72 -10.22 -10.53 25.71
N GLU A 73 -10.23 -10.22 26.99
CA GLU A 73 -11.44 -9.81 27.71
C GLU A 73 -12.18 -8.68 26.98
N GLY A 74 -13.48 -8.87 26.75
CA GLY A 74 -14.34 -7.92 26.05
C GLY A 74 -14.18 -7.88 24.52
N LEU A 75 -13.40 -8.80 23.94
CA LEU A 75 -13.27 -8.97 22.48
C LEU A 75 -14.16 -10.14 21.99
N LYS A 76 -14.52 -10.11 20.71
CA LYS A 76 -15.45 -11.07 20.07
C LYS A 76 -15.04 -12.53 20.22
N ILE A 77 -13.75 -12.83 20.28
CA ILE A 77 -13.24 -14.20 20.46
C ILE A 77 -13.70 -14.84 21.77
N MET A 78 -14.01 -14.04 22.79
CA MET A 78 -14.48 -14.56 24.08
C MET A 78 -15.82 -15.30 23.99
N ASP A 79 -16.65 -14.97 22.98
CA ASP A 79 -17.92 -15.65 22.70
C ASP A 79 -17.72 -16.91 21.85
N LEU A 80 -16.54 -17.09 21.24
CA LEU A 80 -16.25 -18.18 20.31
C LEU A 80 -15.31 -19.24 20.90
N GLU A 81 -14.32 -18.81 21.70
CA GLU A 81 -13.29 -19.69 22.25
C GLU A 81 -13.64 -20.11 23.68
N THR A 82 -13.70 -21.40 23.91
CA THR A 82 -14.06 -21.97 25.21
C THR A 82 -12.90 -22.66 25.92
N GLU A 83 -11.93 -23.20 25.18
CA GLU A 83 -10.90 -24.08 25.75
C GLU A 83 -9.62 -23.35 26.14
N TRP A 84 -9.24 -22.29 25.42
CA TRP A 84 -8.02 -21.51 25.63
C TRP A 84 -6.76 -22.36 25.81
N VAL A 85 -6.56 -23.32 24.90
CA VAL A 85 -5.45 -24.27 24.97
C VAL A 85 -4.11 -23.55 24.78
N LYS A 86 -3.27 -23.59 25.83
CA LYS A 86 -1.89 -23.06 25.74
C LYS A 86 -1.03 -24.00 24.88
N ARG A 87 -0.40 -23.45 23.83
CA ARG A 87 0.50 -24.15 22.91
C ARG A 87 1.88 -23.48 22.88
N PRO A 88 2.93 -24.24 22.58
CA PRO A 88 4.22 -23.65 22.28
C PRO A 88 4.13 -22.83 21.00
N VAL A 89 4.74 -21.64 20.99
CA VAL A 89 4.78 -20.75 19.83
C VAL A 89 6.24 -20.51 19.44
N ILE A 90 6.56 -20.73 18.17
CA ILE A 90 7.84 -20.37 17.58
C ILE A 90 7.60 -19.16 16.67
N ARG A 91 8.18 -18.02 17.01
CA ARG A 91 8.06 -16.78 16.24
C ARG A 91 9.39 -16.40 15.60
N LEU A 92 9.38 -16.19 14.29
CA LEU A 92 10.50 -15.69 13.50
C LEU A 92 10.12 -14.31 12.92
N ASP A 93 10.81 -13.25 13.37
CA ASP A 93 10.67 -11.89 12.85
C ASP A 93 11.81 -11.62 11.87
N MET A 94 11.54 -11.88 10.59
CA MET A 94 12.55 -11.80 9.54
C MET A 94 12.98 -10.37 9.20
N SER A 95 12.31 -9.34 9.72
CA SER A 95 12.74 -7.94 9.57
C SER A 95 14.12 -7.68 10.20
N ARG A 96 14.50 -8.50 11.19
CA ARG A 96 15.79 -8.42 11.91
C ARG A 96 16.92 -9.14 11.19
N ALA A 97 16.58 -9.93 10.17
CA ALA A 97 17.52 -10.76 9.44
C ALA A 97 18.26 -9.95 8.44
N GLY A 98 19.21 -9.33 8.29
CA GLY A 98 19.83 -8.47 7.27
C GLY A 98 19.73 -9.00 5.84
N ALA A 99 20.23 -8.24 4.91
CA ALA A 99 20.16 -8.49 3.47
C ALA A 99 21.22 -9.48 2.93
N GLU A 100 22.20 -9.82 3.75
CA GLU A 100 23.30 -10.71 3.37
C GLU A 100 23.07 -12.12 3.92
N PRO A 101 23.48 -13.18 3.20
CA PRO A 101 23.33 -14.57 3.66
C PRO A 101 23.95 -14.82 5.04
N LYS A 102 25.06 -14.17 5.33
CA LYS A 102 25.76 -14.28 6.63
C LYS A 102 24.94 -13.67 7.76
N THR A 103 24.36 -12.49 7.57
CA THR A 103 23.54 -11.83 8.59
C THR A 103 22.21 -12.56 8.79
N LEU A 104 21.63 -13.10 7.74
CA LEU A 104 20.45 -13.97 7.80
C LEU A 104 20.72 -15.23 8.62
N ARG A 105 21.85 -15.94 8.35
CA ARG A 105 22.25 -17.12 9.14
C ARG A 105 22.48 -16.76 10.60
N SER A 106 23.23 -15.68 10.87
CA SER A 106 23.50 -15.23 12.24
C SER A 106 22.23 -14.90 13.02
N TYR A 107 21.24 -14.30 12.37
CA TYR A 107 19.93 -14.03 12.99
C TYR A 107 19.20 -15.32 13.37
N LEU A 108 19.16 -16.30 12.44
CA LEU A 108 18.54 -17.60 12.69
C LEU A 108 19.30 -18.38 13.77
N ASP A 109 20.64 -18.40 13.74
CA ASP A 109 21.46 -19.03 14.77
C ASP A 109 21.16 -18.45 16.16
N LEU A 110 21.19 -17.13 16.33
CA LEU A 110 20.89 -16.48 17.60
C LEU A 110 19.43 -16.72 18.06
N THR A 111 18.50 -16.86 17.12
CA THR A 111 17.12 -17.13 17.44
C THR A 111 16.95 -18.59 17.90
N PHE A 112 17.62 -19.52 17.24
CA PHE A 112 17.61 -20.92 17.61
C PHE A 112 18.38 -21.18 18.91
N ASP A 113 19.50 -20.49 19.17
CA ASP A 113 20.20 -20.56 20.45
C ASP A 113 19.26 -20.25 21.64
N ARG A 114 18.42 -19.22 21.52
CA ARG A 114 17.43 -18.85 22.56
C ARG A 114 16.35 -19.89 22.73
N LEU A 115 15.82 -20.43 21.63
CA LEU A 115 14.82 -21.47 21.67
C LEU A 115 15.38 -22.79 22.22
N GLU A 116 16.61 -23.13 21.86
CA GLU A 116 17.31 -24.30 22.40
C GLU A 116 17.56 -24.17 23.90
N GLU A 117 17.94 -22.98 24.37
CA GLU A 117 18.06 -22.68 25.81
C GLU A 117 16.71 -22.83 26.51
N GLU A 118 15.63 -22.25 25.93
CA GLU A 118 14.27 -22.32 26.48
C GLU A 118 13.77 -23.78 26.63
N TYR A 119 14.05 -24.62 25.63
CA TYR A 119 13.63 -26.05 25.63
C TYR A 119 14.70 -27.00 26.17
N GLY A 120 15.83 -26.51 26.67
CA GLY A 120 16.91 -27.33 27.22
C GLY A 120 17.56 -28.26 26.17
N ILE A 121 17.65 -27.84 24.93
CA ILE A 121 18.24 -28.59 23.83
C ILE A 121 19.74 -28.30 23.77
N THR A 122 20.55 -29.36 23.69
CA THR A 122 21.99 -29.23 23.41
C THR A 122 22.22 -29.62 21.95
N PRO A 123 22.47 -28.66 21.05
CA PRO A 123 22.68 -28.96 19.64
C PRO A 123 23.99 -29.76 19.43
N LYS A 124 23.98 -30.64 18.42
CA LYS A 124 25.21 -31.30 18.00
C LYS A 124 26.14 -30.28 17.35
N PRO A 125 27.47 -30.36 17.55
CA PRO A 125 28.42 -29.40 16.97
C PRO A 125 28.37 -29.30 15.43
N THR A 126 27.85 -30.32 14.76
CA THR A 126 27.70 -30.38 13.28
C THR A 126 26.27 -30.10 12.80
N ALA A 127 25.35 -29.76 13.72
CA ALA A 127 23.96 -29.51 13.35
C ALA A 127 23.84 -28.27 12.45
N GLN A 128 23.14 -28.44 11.33
CA GLN A 128 22.78 -27.34 10.43
C GLN A 128 21.53 -26.64 10.95
N LEU A 129 21.18 -25.47 10.40
CA LEU A 129 19.98 -24.73 10.80
C LEU A 129 18.70 -25.58 10.70
N ALA A 130 18.59 -26.40 9.66
CA ALA A 130 17.47 -27.33 9.49
C ALA A 130 17.37 -28.34 10.65
N ASP A 131 18.50 -28.99 11.04
CA ASP A 131 18.53 -29.97 12.12
C ASP A 131 18.14 -29.34 13.47
N ARG A 132 18.58 -28.10 13.70
CA ARG A 132 18.27 -27.35 14.92
C ARG A 132 16.78 -27.00 14.98
N PHE A 133 16.22 -26.50 13.86
CA PHE A 133 14.81 -26.14 13.78
C PHE A 133 13.89 -27.34 13.97
N ASP A 134 14.21 -28.49 13.33
CA ASP A 134 13.53 -29.79 13.54
C ASP A 134 13.54 -30.17 15.03
N ALA A 135 14.73 -30.15 15.67
CA ALA A 135 14.85 -30.50 17.09
C ALA A 135 14.04 -29.57 18.01
N ILE A 136 13.99 -28.28 17.71
CA ILE A 136 13.20 -27.29 18.47
C ILE A 136 11.70 -27.62 18.36
N ILE A 137 11.16 -27.80 17.14
CA ILE A 137 9.75 -28.10 16.90
C ILE A 137 9.34 -29.39 17.64
N GLN A 138 10.12 -30.46 17.45
CA GLN A 138 9.81 -31.74 18.05
C GLN A 138 9.92 -31.72 19.58
N THR A 139 10.92 -31.04 20.14
CA THR A 139 11.10 -30.96 21.59
C THR A 139 10.02 -30.11 22.24
N ALA A 140 9.68 -28.97 21.67
CA ALA A 140 8.60 -28.11 22.14
C ALA A 140 7.25 -28.88 22.18
N CYS A 141 6.95 -29.63 21.11
CA CYS A 141 5.75 -30.48 21.07
C CYS A 141 5.77 -31.59 22.12
N LYS A 142 6.90 -32.30 22.27
CA LYS A 142 7.02 -33.41 23.23
C LYS A 142 6.94 -32.94 24.69
N GLN A 143 7.58 -31.83 25.04
CA GLN A 143 7.58 -31.30 26.41
C GLN A 143 6.21 -30.77 26.85
N THR A 144 5.50 -30.12 25.93
CA THR A 144 4.19 -29.51 26.24
C THR A 144 3.02 -30.47 26.05
N GLY A 145 3.21 -31.57 25.31
CA GLY A 145 2.14 -32.44 24.86
C GLY A 145 1.19 -31.78 23.86
N GLN A 146 1.54 -30.61 23.34
CA GLN A 146 0.74 -29.80 22.43
C GLN A 146 1.50 -29.54 21.12
N GLN A 147 0.78 -29.58 19.99
CA GLN A 147 1.34 -29.19 18.70
C GLN A 147 1.72 -27.70 18.69
N VAL A 148 2.80 -27.37 17.98
CA VAL A 148 3.41 -26.05 17.93
C VAL A 148 2.65 -25.13 16.97
N ALA A 149 2.52 -23.85 17.33
CA ALA A 149 2.15 -22.79 16.39
C ALA A 149 3.44 -22.10 15.90
N ILE A 150 3.60 -21.92 14.59
CA ILE A 150 4.77 -21.31 13.97
C ILE A 150 4.34 -20.04 13.26
N LEU A 151 4.93 -18.90 13.65
CA LEU A 151 4.57 -17.57 13.15
C LEU A 151 5.81 -16.93 12.52
N ILE A 152 5.73 -16.60 11.24
CA ILE A 152 6.83 -15.99 10.47
C ILE A 152 6.37 -14.62 9.99
N ASP A 153 6.87 -13.57 10.62
CA ASP A 153 6.55 -12.18 10.25
C ASP A 153 7.62 -11.59 9.34
N GLU A 154 7.19 -10.71 8.41
CA GLU A 154 8.04 -10.04 7.41
C GLU A 154 8.99 -11.01 6.69
N TYR A 155 8.47 -12.22 6.33
CA TYR A 155 9.28 -13.30 5.77
C TYR A 155 10.10 -12.88 4.56
N ASP A 156 9.60 -11.94 3.78
CA ASP A 156 10.18 -11.49 2.52
C ASP A 156 11.22 -10.37 2.68
N SER A 157 11.43 -9.85 3.90
CA SER A 157 12.34 -8.73 4.15
C SER A 157 13.78 -8.96 3.66
N PRO A 158 14.48 -10.06 4.01
CA PRO A 158 15.83 -10.32 3.51
C PRO A 158 15.90 -10.50 1.98
N LEU A 159 14.85 -11.04 1.40
CA LEU A 159 14.76 -11.30 -0.03
C LEU A 159 14.50 -10.04 -0.84
N GLN A 160 13.67 -9.14 -0.33
CA GLN A 160 13.47 -7.82 -0.92
C GLN A 160 14.77 -7.01 -0.95
N HIS A 161 15.54 -7.05 0.15
CA HIS A 161 16.79 -6.31 0.25
C HIS A 161 17.89 -6.89 -0.63
N SER A 162 17.98 -8.23 -0.73
CA SER A 162 18.97 -8.91 -1.59
C SER A 162 18.56 -8.97 -3.07
N TRP A 163 17.31 -8.63 -3.43
CA TRP A 163 16.81 -8.72 -4.80
C TRP A 163 17.63 -7.90 -5.79
N LYS A 164 17.94 -8.50 -6.94
CA LYS A 164 18.86 -7.96 -7.96
C LYS A 164 20.30 -7.71 -7.45
N THR A 165 20.72 -8.41 -6.38
CA THR A 165 22.10 -8.45 -5.93
C THR A 165 22.69 -9.87 -6.11
N PRO A 166 24.03 -10.03 -6.13
CA PRO A 166 24.66 -11.35 -6.21
C PRO A 166 24.32 -12.28 -5.03
N GLU A 167 23.90 -11.72 -3.89
CA GLU A 167 23.60 -12.44 -2.66
C GLU A 167 22.20 -13.09 -2.65
N HIS A 168 21.33 -12.74 -3.59
CA HIS A 168 19.92 -13.15 -3.58
C HIS A 168 19.74 -14.67 -3.59
N GLU A 169 20.48 -15.38 -4.44
CA GLU A 169 20.42 -16.84 -4.52
C GLU A 169 20.90 -17.49 -3.23
N ALA A 170 21.97 -16.97 -2.63
CA ALA A 170 22.48 -17.49 -1.37
C ALA A 170 21.51 -17.27 -0.20
N CYS A 171 20.83 -16.12 -0.13
CA CYS A 171 19.74 -15.89 0.82
C CYS A 171 18.59 -16.88 0.59
N THR A 172 18.18 -17.08 -0.66
CA THR A 172 17.12 -18.04 -1.04
C THR A 172 17.46 -19.47 -0.59
N ASN A 173 18.72 -19.89 -0.68
CA ASN A 173 19.18 -21.21 -0.23
C ASN A 173 19.07 -21.38 1.29
N VAL A 174 19.32 -20.33 2.09
CA VAL A 174 19.08 -20.38 3.55
C VAL A 174 17.59 -20.62 3.86
N TYR A 175 16.69 -19.96 3.13
CA TYR A 175 15.25 -20.19 3.27
C TYR A 175 14.86 -21.64 2.93
N ARG A 176 15.40 -22.19 1.84
CA ARG A 176 15.14 -23.57 1.43
C ARG A 176 15.58 -24.57 2.49
N GLU A 177 16.77 -24.34 3.07
CA GLU A 177 17.32 -25.18 4.13
C GLU A 177 16.40 -25.22 5.34
N VAL A 178 15.99 -24.06 5.86
CA VAL A 178 15.24 -23.95 7.12
C VAL A 178 13.78 -24.34 6.95
N PHE A 179 13.10 -23.79 5.93
CA PHE A 179 11.64 -23.93 5.81
C PHE A 179 11.19 -25.25 5.17
N ALA A 180 12.12 -26.06 4.63
CA ALA A 180 11.81 -27.44 4.22
C ALA A 180 11.34 -28.30 5.41
N ILE A 181 11.76 -27.99 6.62
CA ILE A 181 11.39 -28.69 7.86
C ILE A 181 9.91 -28.59 8.16
N LEU A 182 9.25 -27.47 7.85
CA LEU A 182 7.82 -27.30 8.07
C LEU A 182 6.96 -28.39 7.42
N LYS A 183 7.38 -28.92 6.26
CA LYS A 183 6.67 -30.04 5.63
C LYS A 183 7.01 -31.38 6.28
N ALA A 184 8.24 -31.55 6.74
CA ALA A 184 8.70 -32.79 7.35
C ALA A 184 8.07 -33.00 8.74
N ASP A 185 7.86 -31.89 9.47
CA ASP A 185 7.36 -31.87 10.84
C ASP A 185 5.84 -31.63 10.96
N ASP A 186 5.08 -31.78 9.88
CA ASP A 186 3.62 -31.55 9.84
C ASP A 186 2.86 -32.12 11.05
N LYS A 187 3.21 -33.31 11.50
CA LYS A 187 2.54 -33.98 12.65
C LYS A 187 2.73 -33.26 14.00
N TYR A 188 3.77 -32.44 14.13
CA TYR A 188 4.09 -31.69 15.35
C TYR A 188 3.53 -30.26 15.32
N GLU A 189 3.01 -29.81 14.18
CA GLU A 189 2.52 -28.48 13.96
C GLU A 189 0.99 -28.41 14.04
N LYS A 190 0.45 -27.44 14.74
CA LYS A 190 -0.99 -27.10 14.78
C LYS A 190 -1.33 -26.07 13.73
N PHE A 191 -0.48 -25.07 13.58
CA PHE A 191 -0.77 -23.87 12.79
C PHE A 191 0.54 -23.23 12.33
N VAL A 192 0.61 -22.87 11.06
CA VAL A 192 1.74 -22.13 10.47
C VAL A 192 1.18 -20.89 9.79
N PHE A 193 1.67 -19.72 10.16
CA PHE A 193 1.26 -18.46 9.59
C PHE A 193 2.46 -17.66 9.10
N ILE A 194 2.45 -17.32 7.82
CA ILE A 194 3.52 -16.61 7.14
C ILE A 194 2.96 -15.28 6.65
N ALA A 195 3.49 -14.18 7.16
CA ALA A 195 3.10 -12.83 6.78
C ALA A 195 4.22 -12.10 6.03
N GLY A 196 3.85 -11.34 5.01
CA GLY A 196 4.79 -10.52 4.23
C GLY A 196 4.10 -9.47 3.39
N ILE A 197 4.86 -8.85 2.51
CA ILE A 197 4.40 -7.85 1.55
C ILE A 197 4.37 -8.47 0.15
N THR A 198 5.51 -9.04 -0.27
CA THR A 198 5.72 -9.59 -1.60
C THR A 198 5.77 -11.11 -1.58
N LYS A 199 5.28 -11.73 -2.64
CA LYS A 199 5.37 -13.17 -2.83
C LYS A 199 6.62 -13.51 -3.63
N PHE A 200 7.50 -14.32 -3.06
CA PHE A 200 8.69 -14.86 -3.72
C PHE A 200 8.50 -16.37 -3.95
N THR A 201 7.96 -16.75 -5.12
CA THR A 201 7.65 -18.16 -5.44
C THR A 201 8.89 -18.99 -5.75
N GLN A 202 9.99 -18.35 -6.18
CA GLN A 202 11.27 -19.04 -6.45
C GLN A 202 11.92 -19.58 -5.17
N ILE A 203 11.46 -19.15 -4.00
CA ILE A 203 11.78 -19.82 -2.75
C ILE A 203 11.00 -21.10 -2.72
N SER A 204 11.68 -22.21 -2.45
CA SER A 204 11.05 -23.52 -2.27
C SER A 204 9.97 -23.56 -1.18
N LEU A 205 9.79 -22.48 -0.39
CA LEU A 205 8.71 -22.35 0.58
C LEU A 205 7.35 -22.65 -0.06
N PHE A 206 7.03 -22.04 -1.21
CA PHE A 206 5.76 -22.26 -1.92
C PHE A 206 5.73 -23.55 -2.74
N SER A 207 6.90 -24.08 -3.16
CA SER A 207 6.99 -25.36 -3.86
C SER A 207 7.13 -26.56 -2.90
N VAL A 208 7.75 -26.36 -1.75
CA VAL A 208 7.87 -27.38 -0.69
C VAL A 208 6.57 -27.49 0.11
N LEU A 209 5.98 -26.35 0.51
CA LEU A 209 4.67 -26.29 1.17
C LEU A 209 3.54 -26.23 0.11
N ASN A 210 3.38 -27.31 -0.67
CA ASN A 210 2.31 -27.41 -1.68
C ASN A 210 0.89 -27.37 -1.08
N ASN A 211 0.75 -27.44 0.24
CA ASN A 211 -0.47 -27.28 1.02
C ASN A 211 -0.64 -25.87 1.63
N LEU A 212 0.27 -24.92 1.31
CA LEU A 212 0.17 -23.53 1.78
C LEU A 212 -1.03 -22.82 1.16
N SER A 213 -1.96 -22.40 1.99
CA SER A 213 -3.12 -21.62 1.59
C SER A 213 -2.77 -20.15 1.47
N ASN A 214 -2.87 -19.60 0.27
CA ASN A 214 -2.79 -18.15 0.08
C ASN A 214 -4.14 -17.52 0.44
N ILE A 215 -4.26 -16.98 1.65
CA ILE A 215 -5.46 -16.31 2.14
C ILE A 215 -5.52 -14.82 1.77
N SER A 216 -4.57 -14.34 0.96
CA SER A 216 -4.49 -12.92 0.61
C SER A 216 -5.68 -12.44 -0.22
N PHE A 217 -6.29 -13.34 -1.01
CA PHE A 217 -7.43 -13.04 -1.89
C PHE A 217 -8.74 -13.66 -1.39
N ASP A 218 -8.69 -14.41 -0.31
CA ASP A 218 -9.85 -15.10 0.25
C ASP A 218 -10.86 -14.11 0.82
N PRO A 219 -12.16 -14.20 0.40
CA PRO A 219 -13.20 -13.29 0.86
C PRO A 219 -13.46 -13.31 2.36
N GLU A 220 -13.21 -14.43 3.05
CA GLU A 220 -13.37 -14.53 4.51
C GLU A 220 -12.32 -13.71 5.26
N TYR A 221 -11.12 -13.51 4.65
CA TYR A 221 -10.01 -12.78 5.25
C TYR A 221 -9.74 -11.41 4.61
N ALA A 222 -10.67 -10.91 3.77
CA ALA A 222 -10.51 -9.63 3.09
C ALA A 222 -10.28 -8.46 4.06
N ALA A 223 -10.94 -8.47 5.22
CA ALA A 223 -10.84 -7.44 6.25
C ALA A 223 -10.00 -7.85 7.47
N ILE A 224 -9.21 -8.94 7.43
CA ILE A 224 -8.39 -9.39 8.57
C ILE A 224 -7.32 -8.35 8.96
N CYS A 225 -6.84 -7.60 7.98
CA CYS A 225 -5.99 -6.42 8.15
C CYS A 225 -6.69 -5.19 7.54
N GLY A 226 -6.34 -4.00 8.03
CA GLY A 226 -7.04 -2.79 7.66
C GLY A 226 -8.18 -2.47 8.63
N ILE A 227 -8.83 -1.34 8.43
CA ILE A 227 -9.99 -0.87 9.22
C ILE A 227 -11.13 -0.62 8.24
N THR A 228 -12.26 -1.32 8.41
CA THR A 228 -13.44 -1.06 7.56
C THR A 228 -14.08 0.27 7.91
N LYS A 229 -14.93 0.79 7.02
CA LYS A 229 -15.65 2.03 7.28
C LYS A 229 -16.58 1.91 8.48
N GLU A 230 -17.24 0.77 8.64
CA GLU A 230 -18.11 0.49 9.79
C GLU A 230 -17.32 0.48 11.09
N GLU A 231 -16.14 -0.14 11.11
CA GLU A 231 -15.23 -0.14 12.27
C GLU A 231 -14.72 1.27 12.56
N ALA A 232 -14.35 2.03 11.53
CA ALA A 232 -13.90 3.41 11.70
C ALA A 232 -15.01 4.29 12.34
N LEU A 233 -16.24 4.18 11.87
CA LEU A 233 -17.38 4.94 12.40
C LEU A 233 -17.78 4.50 13.81
N ARG A 234 -17.68 3.20 14.13
CA ARG A 234 -17.97 2.65 15.46
C ARG A 234 -16.89 3.03 16.46
N ASP A 235 -15.62 2.80 16.12
CA ASP A 235 -14.52 2.82 17.07
C ASP A 235 -13.85 4.19 17.20
N PHE A 236 -13.88 5.04 16.16
CA PHE A 236 -13.19 6.34 16.13
C PHE A 236 -14.14 7.55 16.03
N LYS A 237 -15.43 7.36 16.30
CA LYS A 237 -16.41 8.45 16.21
C LYS A 237 -16.01 9.73 16.99
N PRO A 238 -15.48 9.65 18.24
CA PRO A 238 -15.03 10.84 18.98
C PRO A 238 -13.87 11.57 18.27
N GLU A 239 -12.90 10.83 17.74
CA GLU A 239 -11.72 11.38 17.07
C GLU A 239 -12.09 12.00 15.72
N ILE A 240 -13.01 11.37 14.97
CA ILE A 240 -13.57 11.92 13.72
C ILE A 240 -14.31 13.24 14.01
N SER A 241 -15.08 13.31 15.10
CA SER A 241 -15.77 14.53 15.50
C SER A 241 -14.79 15.66 15.88
N LYS A 242 -13.69 15.33 16.58
CA LYS A 242 -12.61 16.29 16.88
C LYS A 242 -11.90 16.77 15.60
N LEU A 243 -11.63 15.86 14.66
CA LEU A 243 -11.06 16.21 13.34
C LEU A 243 -11.99 17.16 12.58
N ALA A 244 -13.29 16.88 12.56
CA ALA A 244 -14.31 17.71 11.92
C ALA A 244 -14.31 19.12 12.51
N ALA A 245 -14.41 19.24 13.84
CA ALA A 245 -14.42 20.51 14.54
C ALA A 245 -13.16 21.35 14.30
N LYS A 246 -11.97 20.72 14.24
CA LYS A 246 -10.70 21.40 14.03
C LYS A 246 -10.54 21.95 12.61
N ASN A 247 -11.26 21.41 11.65
CA ASN A 247 -11.15 21.79 10.23
C ASN A 247 -12.41 22.53 9.72
N ASP A 248 -13.33 22.91 10.60
CA ASP A 248 -14.61 23.54 10.25
C ASP A 248 -15.46 22.69 9.29
N TRP A 249 -15.42 21.36 9.47
CA TRP A 249 -16.19 20.39 8.70
C TRP A 249 -17.36 19.86 9.51
N THR A 250 -18.39 19.42 8.83
CA THR A 250 -19.40 18.52 9.39
C THR A 250 -18.79 17.14 9.62
N PHE A 251 -19.45 16.31 10.43
CA PHE A 251 -19.00 14.93 10.64
C PHE A 251 -18.94 14.14 9.31
N ASP A 252 -19.96 14.29 8.46
CA ASP A 252 -20.03 13.59 7.17
C ASP A 252 -18.94 14.07 6.19
N GLU A 253 -18.61 15.36 6.19
CA GLU A 253 -17.48 15.88 5.42
C GLU A 253 -16.15 15.31 5.91
N ALA A 254 -15.95 15.22 7.22
CA ALA A 254 -14.74 14.61 7.78
C ALA A 254 -14.61 13.14 7.39
N VAL A 255 -15.71 12.37 7.44
CA VAL A 255 -15.76 10.98 6.98
C VAL A 255 -15.43 10.90 5.49
N ALA A 256 -16.03 11.76 4.66
CA ALA A 256 -15.76 11.80 3.21
C ALA A 256 -14.29 12.12 2.90
N GLN A 257 -13.70 13.07 3.64
CA GLN A 257 -12.27 13.41 3.50
C GLN A 257 -11.35 12.25 3.92
N LEU A 258 -11.62 11.59 5.04
CA LEU A 258 -10.87 10.42 5.48
C LEU A 258 -10.96 9.29 4.47
N THR A 259 -12.17 9.00 3.96
CA THR A 259 -12.42 7.98 2.92
C THR A 259 -11.62 8.31 1.66
N ALA A 260 -11.71 9.53 1.13
CA ALA A 260 -10.99 9.92 -0.07
C ALA A 260 -9.45 9.86 0.08
N TYR A 261 -8.94 10.04 1.31
CA TYR A 261 -7.51 10.10 1.58
C TYR A 261 -6.87 8.77 1.93
N TYR A 262 -7.55 7.87 2.68
CA TYR A 262 -6.92 6.71 3.31
C TYR A 262 -7.63 5.38 3.11
N ASP A 263 -8.84 5.39 2.55
CA ASP A 263 -9.68 4.22 2.28
C ASP A 263 -9.44 3.65 0.88
N GLY A 264 -10.29 2.73 0.46
CA GLY A 264 -10.39 2.25 -0.93
C GLY A 264 -9.45 1.11 -1.29
N TYR A 265 -8.85 0.44 -0.30
CA TYR A 265 -8.14 -0.81 -0.53
C TYR A 265 -9.09 -1.99 -0.53
N HIS A 266 -8.95 -2.87 -1.52
CA HIS A 266 -9.66 -4.15 -1.63
C HIS A 266 -8.68 -5.29 -1.82
N PHE A 267 -8.93 -6.41 -1.16
CA PHE A 267 -8.06 -7.58 -1.19
C PHE A 267 -8.72 -8.84 -1.74
N SER A 268 -10.02 -8.81 -2.01
CA SER A 268 -10.75 -9.89 -2.66
C SER A 268 -11.75 -9.33 -3.65
N TYR A 269 -11.90 -9.95 -4.80
CA TYR A 269 -12.92 -9.57 -5.77
C TYR A 269 -14.31 -10.11 -5.41
N GLU A 270 -14.38 -11.19 -4.64
CA GLU A 270 -15.63 -11.76 -4.15
C GLU A 270 -16.20 -10.98 -2.96
N ASN A 271 -15.33 -10.31 -2.20
CA ASN A 271 -15.70 -9.46 -1.09
C ASN A 271 -14.98 -8.11 -1.22
N MET A 272 -15.63 -7.18 -1.93
CA MET A 272 -15.12 -5.84 -2.22
C MET A 272 -15.31 -4.87 -1.03
N VAL A 273 -15.01 -5.35 0.19
CA VAL A 273 -15.02 -4.48 1.37
C VAL A 273 -13.88 -3.48 1.31
N ASP A 274 -14.22 -2.19 1.42
CA ASP A 274 -13.24 -1.12 1.56
C ASP A 274 -12.55 -1.18 2.93
N VAL A 275 -11.24 -1.04 2.94
CA VAL A 275 -10.48 -0.89 4.17
C VAL A 275 -9.53 0.30 4.10
N PHE A 276 -9.51 1.07 5.18
CA PHE A 276 -8.52 2.11 5.43
C PHE A 276 -7.15 1.51 5.71
N ASN A 277 -6.10 2.22 5.30
CA ASN A 277 -4.78 1.97 5.86
C ASN A 277 -4.77 2.37 7.34
N PRO A 278 -4.55 1.42 8.28
CA PRO A 278 -4.64 1.70 9.72
C PRO A 278 -3.66 2.78 10.19
N PHE A 279 -2.42 2.72 9.68
CA PHE A 279 -1.38 3.67 10.07
C PHE A 279 -1.75 5.09 9.68
N SER A 280 -2.23 5.30 8.46
CA SER A 280 -2.62 6.64 7.99
C SER A 280 -3.86 7.15 8.71
N LEU A 281 -4.88 6.31 8.88
CA LEU A 281 -6.10 6.68 9.59
C LEU A 281 -5.83 7.07 11.05
N ILE A 282 -5.10 6.23 11.79
CA ILE A 282 -4.80 6.45 13.21
C ILE A 282 -3.95 7.72 13.40
N ASN A 283 -2.94 7.95 12.55
CA ASN A 283 -2.14 9.18 12.61
C ASN A 283 -2.96 10.43 12.28
N ALA A 284 -3.84 10.35 11.26
CA ALA A 284 -4.69 11.50 10.90
C ALA A 284 -5.65 11.87 12.02
N LEU A 285 -6.20 10.86 12.71
CA LEU A 285 -7.09 11.05 13.86
C LEU A 285 -6.35 11.50 15.13
N SER A 286 -5.09 11.11 15.30
CA SER A 286 -4.23 11.57 16.39
C SER A 286 -3.78 13.03 16.18
N ASP A 287 -3.36 13.38 14.97
CA ASP A 287 -2.89 14.74 14.63
C ASP A 287 -4.05 15.72 14.35
N PHE A 288 -5.25 15.20 14.10
CA PHE A 288 -6.40 15.93 13.56
C PHE A 288 -6.06 16.69 12.27
N ARG A 289 -5.34 16.03 11.35
CA ARG A 289 -4.88 16.58 10.07
C ARG A 289 -4.77 15.49 9.01
N LEU A 290 -5.08 15.83 7.77
CA LEU A 290 -4.83 14.97 6.62
C LEU A 290 -3.41 15.25 6.08
N LYS A 291 -2.54 14.23 6.09
CA LYS A 291 -1.16 14.27 5.59
C LYS A 291 -0.83 12.95 4.88
N ASN A 292 0.32 12.91 4.20
CA ASN A 292 0.84 11.69 3.61
C ASN A 292 1.66 10.91 4.65
N TYR A 293 1.00 10.14 5.50
CA TYR A 293 1.65 9.37 6.57
C TYR A 293 2.31 8.09 6.03
N TRP A 294 1.61 7.36 5.15
CA TRP A 294 2.10 6.10 4.58
C TRP A 294 3.38 6.29 3.76
N ALA A 295 3.41 7.27 2.86
CA ALA A 295 4.56 7.57 2.02
C ALA A 295 5.79 8.01 2.84
N SER A 296 5.58 8.76 3.94
CA SER A 296 6.69 9.21 4.81
C SER A 296 7.30 8.08 5.65
N SER A 297 6.63 6.93 5.77
CA SER A 297 7.07 5.80 6.58
C SER A 297 7.99 4.79 5.86
N GLY A 298 8.59 5.17 4.71
CA GLY A 298 9.49 4.32 3.95
C GLY A 298 8.78 3.49 2.88
N ALA A 299 7.98 4.17 2.05
CA ALA A 299 7.50 3.62 0.80
C ALA A 299 8.69 3.01 0.04
N THR A 300 8.55 1.80 -0.35
CA THR A 300 9.56 0.86 -0.84
C THR A 300 10.75 1.49 -1.58
N SER A 301 11.94 1.31 -1.05
CA SER A 301 13.21 1.62 -1.73
C SER A 301 13.39 0.90 -3.08
N LEU A 302 12.53 -0.07 -3.36
CA LEU A 302 12.51 -0.85 -4.60
C LEU A 302 11.71 -0.17 -5.72
N LEU A 303 10.71 0.66 -5.41
CA LEU A 303 9.86 1.25 -6.45
C LEU A 303 10.64 2.05 -7.50
N PRO A 304 11.65 2.88 -7.17
CA PRO A 304 12.46 3.54 -8.20
C PRO A 304 13.13 2.56 -9.16
N LYS A 305 13.60 1.39 -8.66
CA LYS A 305 14.22 0.36 -9.50
C LYS A 305 13.24 -0.30 -10.47
N PHE A 306 11.96 -0.42 -10.07
CA PHE A 306 10.91 -0.91 -10.97
C PHE A 306 10.47 0.15 -11.96
N VAL A 307 10.30 1.39 -11.51
CA VAL A 307 9.90 2.52 -12.36
C VAL A 307 10.93 2.79 -13.45
N ASP A 308 12.22 2.54 -13.20
CA ASP A 308 13.27 2.65 -14.22
C ASP A 308 13.15 1.60 -15.33
N ASP A 309 12.67 0.40 -15.02
CA ASP A 309 12.46 -0.69 -15.99
C ASP A 309 11.10 -0.62 -16.69
N MET A 310 10.16 0.22 -16.21
CA MET A 310 8.80 0.32 -16.77
C MET A 310 8.76 1.22 -18.02
N GLU A 311 8.07 0.75 -19.07
CA GLU A 311 7.43 1.65 -20.03
C GLU A 311 6.23 2.29 -19.32
N ILE A 312 6.41 3.50 -18.78
CA ILE A 312 5.38 4.17 -17.98
C ILE A 312 4.29 4.70 -18.93
N ARG A 313 3.22 3.94 -19.10
CA ARG A 313 1.95 4.42 -19.63
C ARG A 313 1.07 4.80 -18.46
N MET A 314 1.05 6.07 -18.09
CA MET A 314 0.37 6.54 -16.88
C MET A 314 -1.16 6.42 -16.90
N LYS A 315 -1.79 6.20 -18.07
CA LYS A 315 -3.19 5.78 -18.16
C LYS A 315 -3.45 4.45 -17.44
N ASP A 316 -2.44 3.61 -17.34
CA ASP A 316 -2.58 2.23 -16.89
C ASP A 316 -2.73 2.10 -15.36
N PHE A 317 -2.34 3.14 -14.56
CA PHE A 317 -2.47 3.05 -13.09
C PHE A 317 -3.90 3.23 -12.55
N GLU A 318 -4.85 3.72 -13.34
CA GLU A 318 -6.25 3.88 -12.92
C GLU A 318 -7.13 2.68 -13.32
N ASN A 319 -6.74 1.95 -14.36
CA ASN A 319 -7.44 0.76 -14.85
C ASN A 319 -6.39 -0.21 -15.44
N CYS A 320 -5.57 -0.78 -14.58
CA CYS A 320 -4.49 -1.67 -14.95
C CYS A 320 -5.00 -3.12 -14.99
N PRO A 321 -5.19 -3.74 -16.16
CA PRO A 321 -5.60 -5.13 -16.24
C PRO A 321 -4.42 -6.04 -15.94
N ILE A 322 -4.66 -7.07 -15.12
CA ILE A 322 -3.70 -8.13 -14.84
C ILE A 322 -4.43 -9.48 -14.80
N ASP A 323 -3.83 -10.49 -15.39
CA ASP A 323 -4.34 -11.85 -15.37
C ASP A 323 -4.37 -12.41 -13.95
N SER A 324 -5.43 -13.19 -13.61
CA SER A 324 -5.60 -13.73 -12.25
C SER A 324 -4.48 -14.67 -11.85
N ASP A 325 -4.02 -15.53 -12.76
CA ASP A 325 -2.91 -16.44 -12.46
C ASP A 325 -1.63 -15.65 -12.16
N THR A 326 -1.39 -14.57 -12.91
CA THR A 326 -0.26 -13.67 -12.65
C THR A 326 -0.36 -13.01 -11.29
N LEU A 327 -1.53 -12.46 -10.94
CA LEU A 327 -1.70 -11.74 -9.67
C LEU A 327 -1.62 -12.67 -8.44
N GLU A 328 -2.25 -13.85 -8.53
CA GLU A 328 -2.41 -14.75 -7.39
C GLU A 328 -1.24 -15.74 -7.23
N THR A 329 -0.62 -16.17 -8.33
CA THR A 329 0.39 -17.23 -8.31
C THR A 329 1.81 -16.77 -8.59
N SER A 330 2.01 -15.73 -9.42
CA SER A 330 3.35 -15.25 -9.79
C SER A 330 4.08 -14.58 -8.63
N ASP A 331 5.39 -14.58 -8.72
CA ASP A 331 6.23 -13.80 -7.83
C ASP A 331 6.56 -12.42 -8.45
N VAL A 332 7.07 -11.57 -7.60
CA VAL A 332 7.48 -10.21 -7.97
C VAL A 332 8.56 -10.17 -9.06
N THR A 333 9.29 -11.26 -9.26
CA THR A 333 10.36 -11.35 -10.27
C THR A 333 9.85 -11.68 -11.66
N GLY A 334 8.69 -12.34 -11.77
CA GLY A 334 8.06 -12.77 -13.02
C GLY A 334 6.78 -12.02 -13.40
N GLY A 335 6.11 -11.40 -12.43
CA GLY A 335 4.77 -10.79 -12.60
C GLY A 335 4.74 -9.34 -13.06
N GLY A 336 5.87 -8.74 -13.39
CA GLY A 336 5.91 -7.36 -13.87
C GLY A 336 5.74 -6.30 -12.78
N ALA A 337 5.66 -5.05 -13.21
CA ALA A 337 5.56 -3.91 -12.33
C ALA A 337 4.19 -3.77 -11.67
N GLU A 338 3.13 -4.18 -12.35
CA GLU A 338 1.76 -4.14 -11.87
C GLU A 338 1.58 -5.01 -10.62
N LEU A 339 2.13 -6.22 -10.65
CA LEU A 339 2.14 -7.11 -9.49
C LEU A 339 2.92 -6.50 -8.32
N PHE A 340 4.09 -5.91 -8.57
CA PHE A 340 4.86 -5.25 -7.54
C PHE A 340 4.12 -4.05 -6.94
N LEU A 341 3.49 -3.22 -7.78
CA LEU A 341 2.70 -2.06 -7.33
C LEU A 341 1.49 -2.49 -6.48
N TYR A 342 0.82 -3.59 -6.85
CA TYR A 342 -0.27 -4.16 -6.05
C TYR A 342 0.24 -4.66 -4.70
N GLN A 343 1.25 -5.53 -4.68
CA GLN A 343 1.78 -6.11 -3.45
C GLN A 343 2.35 -5.05 -2.50
N SER A 344 3.00 -4.02 -3.04
CA SER A 344 3.53 -2.91 -2.26
C SER A 344 2.47 -1.88 -1.82
N GLY A 345 1.24 -1.97 -2.35
CA GLY A 345 0.09 -1.15 -1.94
C GLY A 345 -0.09 0.16 -2.70
N TYR A 346 0.59 0.32 -3.84
CA TYR A 346 0.32 1.45 -4.74
C TYR A 346 -0.91 1.23 -5.60
N LEU A 347 -1.23 -0.04 -5.90
CA LEU A 347 -2.46 -0.43 -6.57
C LEU A 347 -3.29 -1.34 -5.66
N THR A 348 -4.58 -1.41 -5.95
CA THR A 348 -5.54 -2.28 -5.29
C THR A 348 -6.53 -2.83 -6.32
N ILE A 349 -7.28 -3.88 -5.95
CA ILE A 349 -8.34 -4.43 -6.80
C ILE A 349 -9.47 -3.40 -6.92
N LYS A 350 -9.87 -3.07 -8.15
CA LYS A 350 -11.03 -2.22 -8.46
C LYS A 350 -12.16 -2.98 -9.14
N GLY A 351 -11.86 -4.16 -9.67
CA GLY A 351 -12.84 -5.03 -10.31
C GLY A 351 -12.23 -6.34 -10.75
N TYR A 352 -13.11 -7.25 -11.21
CA TYR A 352 -12.72 -8.55 -11.76
C TYR A 352 -13.72 -8.94 -12.85
N MET A 353 -13.23 -9.43 -13.96
CA MET A 353 -14.05 -9.90 -15.07
C MET A 353 -13.32 -10.99 -15.85
N GLU A 354 -13.92 -12.17 -15.96
CA GLU A 354 -13.48 -13.27 -16.82
C GLU A 354 -11.98 -13.64 -16.67
N GLY A 355 -11.48 -13.73 -15.44
CA GLY A 355 -10.08 -14.08 -15.17
C GLY A 355 -9.11 -12.90 -15.18
N ILE A 356 -9.60 -11.67 -15.33
CA ILE A 356 -8.79 -10.45 -15.35
C ILE A 356 -9.17 -9.57 -14.17
N TYR A 357 -8.20 -9.24 -13.32
CA TYR A 357 -8.33 -8.19 -12.33
C TYR A 357 -8.12 -6.82 -12.95
N LEU A 358 -8.93 -5.86 -12.57
CA LEU A 358 -8.68 -4.45 -12.83
C LEU A 358 -8.08 -3.84 -11.57
N LEU A 359 -6.85 -3.38 -11.66
CA LEU A 359 -6.16 -2.69 -10.58
C LEU A 359 -6.26 -1.18 -10.75
N GLY A 360 -6.23 -0.44 -9.64
CA GLY A 360 -6.22 1.02 -9.65
C GLY A 360 -5.65 1.59 -8.37
N ILE A 361 -5.37 2.88 -8.37
CA ILE A 361 -4.86 3.58 -7.18
C ILE A 361 -5.94 3.61 -6.10
N PRO A 362 -5.64 3.20 -4.85
CA PRO A 362 -6.67 3.11 -3.81
C PRO A 362 -7.24 4.48 -3.39
N ASN A 363 -6.40 5.50 -3.19
CA ASN A 363 -6.80 6.77 -2.62
C ASN A 363 -5.83 7.92 -2.92
N ASN A 364 -6.16 9.12 -2.44
CA ASN A 364 -5.40 10.33 -2.72
C ASN A 364 -4.01 10.36 -2.06
N GLU A 365 -3.82 9.74 -0.90
CA GLU A 365 -2.49 9.63 -0.27
C GLU A 365 -1.53 8.84 -1.16
N VAL A 366 -1.96 7.68 -1.61
CA VAL A 366 -1.16 6.78 -2.45
C VAL A 366 -0.95 7.39 -3.84
N ARG A 367 -1.99 7.99 -4.42
CA ARG A 367 -1.89 8.73 -5.68
C ARG A 367 -0.75 9.74 -5.62
N ARG A 368 -0.77 10.60 -4.63
CA ARG A 368 0.26 11.61 -4.44
C ARG A 368 1.65 11.01 -4.22
N ALA A 369 1.74 9.92 -3.47
CA ALA A 369 3.00 9.22 -3.22
C ALA A 369 3.59 8.62 -4.51
N LEU A 370 2.77 7.93 -5.31
CA LEU A 370 3.19 7.30 -6.57
C LEU A 370 3.70 8.36 -7.56
N TYR A 371 2.93 9.40 -7.79
CA TYR A 371 3.32 10.44 -8.76
C TYR A 371 4.54 11.25 -8.33
N LYS A 372 4.78 11.41 -7.03
CA LYS A 372 6.03 12.02 -6.53
C LYS A 372 7.27 11.19 -6.88
N ILE A 373 7.15 9.86 -6.91
CA ILE A 373 8.25 8.98 -7.29
C ILE A 373 8.44 8.95 -8.81
N VAL A 374 7.34 8.99 -9.55
CA VAL A 374 7.38 8.94 -11.03
C VAL A 374 7.89 10.25 -11.63
N LEU A 375 7.55 11.40 -11.07
CA LEU A 375 7.91 12.70 -11.64
C LEU A 375 9.43 12.92 -11.77
N PRO A 376 10.30 12.60 -10.80
CA PRO A 376 11.75 12.68 -10.96
C PRO A 376 12.28 11.82 -12.11
N VAL A 377 11.69 10.65 -12.35
CA VAL A 377 12.06 9.76 -13.47
C VAL A 377 11.70 10.38 -14.82
N LEU A 378 10.55 11.08 -14.90
CA LEU A 378 10.14 11.78 -16.11
C LEU A 378 10.97 13.05 -16.37
N THR A 379 11.30 13.81 -15.32
CA THR A 379 12.02 15.08 -15.43
C THR A 379 13.54 14.93 -15.37
N LEU A 380 14.06 13.74 -15.00
CA LEU A 380 15.48 13.48 -14.72
C LEU A 380 16.07 14.43 -13.65
N LYS A 381 15.23 14.95 -12.76
CA LYS A 381 15.61 15.81 -11.62
C LYS A 381 15.35 15.12 -10.28
N THR A 382 16.07 15.54 -9.28
CA THR A 382 15.82 15.08 -7.90
C THR A 382 14.54 15.71 -7.35
N GLU A 383 13.88 15.03 -6.41
CA GLU A 383 12.68 15.55 -5.71
C GLU A 383 12.94 16.93 -5.09
N ALA A 384 14.10 17.14 -4.48
CA ALA A 384 14.47 18.41 -3.86
C ALA A 384 14.47 19.59 -4.85
N GLN A 385 14.86 19.35 -6.11
CA GLN A 385 14.92 20.40 -7.13
C GLN A 385 13.55 20.87 -7.61
N VAL A 386 12.53 20.02 -7.53
CA VAL A 386 11.18 20.32 -8.03
C VAL A 386 10.19 20.73 -6.94
N ILE A 387 10.44 20.39 -5.66
CA ILE A 387 9.51 20.61 -4.53
C ILE A 387 9.08 22.08 -4.40
N SER A 388 10.02 23.04 -4.47
CA SER A 388 9.68 24.45 -4.29
C SER A 388 8.71 24.95 -5.35
N THR A 389 8.98 24.62 -6.62
CA THR A 389 8.12 25.00 -7.76
C THR A 389 6.76 24.30 -7.69
N GLN A 390 6.71 23.04 -7.26
CA GLN A 390 5.47 22.29 -7.04
C GLN A 390 4.58 22.91 -5.96
N ASN A 391 5.17 23.30 -4.84
CA ASN A 391 4.43 23.95 -3.75
C ASN A 391 3.87 25.30 -4.17
N MET A 392 4.65 26.09 -4.91
CA MET A 392 4.20 27.37 -5.45
C MET A 392 3.07 27.18 -6.48
N LEU A 393 3.19 26.16 -7.36
CA LEU A 393 2.14 25.80 -8.32
C LEU A 393 0.82 25.47 -7.60
N LEU A 394 0.86 24.57 -6.60
CA LEU A 394 -0.34 24.20 -5.85
C LEU A 394 -0.98 25.40 -5.15
N TYR A 395 -0.16 26.26 -4.52
CA TYR A 395 -0.64 27.47 -3.86
C TYR A 395 -1.32 28.41 -4.85
N SER A 396 -0.68 28.65 -6.00
CA SER A 396 -1.20 29.53 -7.05
C SER A 396 -2.52 28.99 -7.65
N LEU A 397 -2.62 27.68 -7.87
CA LEU A 397 -3.85 27.03 -8.34
C LEU A 397 -4.99 27.15 -7.31
N LYS A 398 -4.73 26.97 -6.02
CA LYS A 398 -5.76 27.11 -4.98
C LYS A 398 -6.32 28.55 -4.88
N LEU A 399 -5.50 29.54 -5.19
CA LEU A 399 -5.88 30.96 -5.19
C LEU A 399 -6.40 31.46 -6.53
N GLY A 400 -6.29 30.67 -7.61
CA GLY A 400 -6.63 31.11 -8.97
C GLY A 400 -5.64 32.14 -9.54
N ASN A 401 -4.41 32.18 -9.03
CA ASN A 401 -3.34 33.03 -9.57
C ASN A 401 -2.71 32.38 -10.80
N LEU A 402 -3.37 32.56 -11.96
CA LEU A 402 -2.98 31.92 -13.22
C LEU A 402 -1.57 32.33 -13.72
N PRO A 403 -1.16 33.59 -13.71
CA PRO A 403 0.17 33.99 -14.18
C PRO A 403 1.29 33.23 -13.46
N GLU A 404 1.23 33.14 -12.14
CA GLU A 404 2.25 32.41 -11.37
C GLU A 404 2.13 30.89 -11.53
N ALA A 405 0.89 30.35 -11.62
CA ALA A 405 0.68 28.94 -11.89
C ALA A 405 1.29 28.52 -13.25
N MET A 406 1.06 29.30 -14.30
CA MET A 406 1.59 29.02 -15.64
C MET A 406 3.12 29.19 -15.70
N LYS A 407 3.68 30.14 -14.98
CA LYS A 407 5.14 30.29 -14.83
C LYS A 407 5.76 29.06 -14.15
N CYS A 408 5.14 28.54 -13.10
CA CYS A 408 5.58 27.30 -12.45
C CYS A 408 5.46 26.09 -13.38
N LEU A 409 4.34 25.94 -14.11
CA LEU A 409 4.14 24.89 -15.09
C LEU A 409 5.19 24.95 -16.19
N LYS A 410 5.44 26.14 -16.76
CA LYS A 410 6.47 26.34 -17.78
C LYS A 410 7.84 25.88 -17.29
N ALA A 411 8.22 26.23 -16.05
CA ALA A 411 9.47 25.79 -15.45
C ALA A 411 9.53 24.25 -15.30
N LEU A 412 8.45 23.62 -14.80
CA LEU A 412 8.42 22.15 -14.60
C LEU A 412 8.42 21.37 -15.91
N ILE A 413 7.73 21.85 -16.95
CA ILE A 413 7.66 21.18 -18.25
C ILE A 413 8.97 21.33 -19.03
N SER A 414 9.62 22.49 -18.98
CA SER A 414 10.91 22.74 -19.66
C SER A 414 12.04 21.86 -19.14
N ASP A 415 11.84 21.23 -17.99
CA ASP A 415 12.82 20.35 -17.36
C ASP A 415 12.75 18.91 -17.89
N VAL A 416 11.72 18.55 -18.66
CA VAL A 416 11.59 17.22 -19.23
C VAL A 416 12.49 17.09 -20.47
N PRO A 417 13.53 16.22 -20.42
CA PRO A 417 14.45 16.11 -21.54
C PRO A 417 13.76 15.59 -22.80
N TYR A 418 14.02 16.21 -23.94
CA TYR A 418 13.57 15.76 -25.25
C TYR A 418 14.04 14.32 -25.57
N SER A 419 15.24 13.96 -25.08
CA SER A 419 15.88 12.66 -25.30
C SER A 419 15.39 11.54 -24.35
N ASN A 420 14.33 11.77 -23.56
CA ASN A 420 13.81 10.73 -22.68
C ASN A 420 13.26 9.56 -23.51
N LYS A 421 14.00 8.45 -23.54
CA LYS A 421 13.69 7.25 -24.33
C LYS A 421 12.33 6.63 -23.97
N LYS A 422 11.87 6.80 -22.71
CA LYS A 422 10.59 6.28 -22.23
C LYS A 422 9.39 7.00 -22.83
N LEU A 423 9.58 8.22 -23.33
CA LEU A 423 8.55 9.03 -23.97
C LEU A 423 8.68 9.07 -25.50
N ALA A 424 9.72 8.44 -26.06
CA ALA A 424 10.05 8.55 -27.49
C ALA A 424 9.02 7.90 -28.43
N SER A 425 8.24 6.92 -27.93
CA SER A 425 7.20 6.24 -28.70
C SER A 425 5.85 6.97 -28.71
N MET A 426 5.67 8.01 -27.88
CA MET A 426 4.44 8.78 -27.77
C MET A 426 4.43 9.95 -28.77
N ASP A 427 3.24 10.30 -29.28
CA ASP A 427 3.08 11.57 -29.95
C ASP A 427 3.26 12.74 -28.95
N MET A 428 3.52 13.95 -29.48
CA MET A 428 3.91 15.07 -28.63
C MET A 428 2.77 15.55 -27.75
N GLU A 429 1.53 15.47 -28.20
CA GLU A 429 0.35 15.88 -27.41
C GLU A 429 0.08 14.91 -26.28
N GLU A 430 0.16 13.59 -26.54
CA GLU A 430 0.06 12.53 -25.52
C GLU A 430 1.17 12.66 -24.47
N ARG A 431 2.40 12.96 -24.91
CA ARG A 431 3.54 13.21 -24.03
C ARG A 431 3.29 14.37 -23.08
N TYR A 432 2.76 15.50 -23.57
CA TYR A 432 2.45 16.64 -22.71
C TYR A 432 1.27 16.35 -21.76
N ARG A 433 0.25 15.65 -22.21
CA ARG A 433 -0.85 15.23 -21.34
C ARG A 433 -0.33 14.38 -20.18
N LEU A 434 0.56 13.43 -20.46
CA LEU A 434 1.20 12.61 -19.44
C LEU A 434 2.01 13.43 -18.44
N ILE A 435 2.86 14.34 -18.92
CA ILE A 435 3.70 15.18 -18.06
C ILE A 435 2.83 16.07 -17.16
N LEU A 436 1.86 16.76 -17.74
CA LEU A 436 0.96 17.66 -17.01
C LEU A 436 0.13 16.92 -15.97
N SER A 437 -0.46 15.78 -16.34
CA SER A 437 -1.23 14.96 -15.40
C SER A 437 -0.35 14.46 -14.24
N THR A 438 0.89 14.08 -14.53
CA THR A 438 1.86 13.67 -13.50
C THR A 438 2.17 14.82 -12.53
N ILE A 439 2.43 16.02 -13.05
CA ILE A 439 2.71 17.21 -12.23
C ILE A 439 1.52 17.52 -11.32
N PHE A 440 0.30 17.59 -11.86
CA PHE A 440 -0.90 17.94 -11.08
C PHE A 440 -1.23 16.86 -10.03
N ASN A 441 -1.08 15.57 -10.34
CA ASN A 441 -1.26 14.49 -9.38
C ASN A 441 -0.17 14.53 -8.28
N ALA A 442 1.09 14.78 -8.64
CA ALA A 442 2.20 14.87 -7.67
C ALA A 442 2.01 15.99 -6.66
N ILE A 443 1.39 17.10 -7.05
CA ILE A 443 1.07 18.20 -6.12
C ILE A 443 -0.23 17.95 -5.34
N GLY A 444 -0.98 16.90 -5.64
CA GLY A 444 -2.18 16.49 -4.91
C GLY A 444 -3.49 17.09 -5.44
N CYS A 445 -3.54 17.51 -6.69
CA CYS A 445 -4.79 17.78 -7.39
C CYS A 445 -5.43 16.46 -7.84
N ARG A 446 -6.76 16.42 -7.91
CA ARG A 446 -7.45 15.37 -8.64
C ARG A 446 -7.41 15.69 -10.12
N VAL A 447 -7.03 14.72 -10.93
CA VAL A 447 -6.88 14.90 -12.39
C VAL A 447 -7.69 13.86 -13.13
N GLU A 448 -8.46 14.29 -14.12
CA GLU A 448 -9.15 13.41 -15.05
C GLU A 448 -8.69 13.77 -16.47
N VAL A 449 -8.07 12.84 -17.17
CA VAL A 449 -7.53 13.02 -18.52
C VAL A 449 -8.52 12.45 -19.54
N GLU A 450 -8.69 13.14 -20.69
CA GLU A 450 -9.58 12.75 -21.78
C GLU A 450 -11.05 12.51 -21.32
N LYS A 451 -11.55 13.42 -20.48
CA LYS A 451 -12.91 13.31 -19.96
C LYS A 451 -13.96 13.43 -21.04
N MET A 452 -14.73 12.35 -21.21
CA MET A 452 -15.86 12.34 -22.15
C MET A 452 -17.04 13.13 -21.59
N ILE A 453 -17.58 14.03 -22.40
CA ILE A 453 -18.82 14.77 -22.13
C ILE A 453 -19.75 14.70 -23.33
N ALA A 454 -20.99 15.14 -23.21
CA ALA A 454 -21.98 15.07 -24.28
C ALA A 454 -21.56 15.80 -25.57
N THR A 455 -20.77 16.87 -25.45
CA THR A 455 -20.35 17.72 -26.58
C THR A 455 -18.98 17.40 -27.13
N GLY A 456 -18.24 16.47 -26.49
CA GLY A 456 -16.89 16.08 -26.93
C GLY A 456 -16.03 15.48 -25.83
N ARG A 457 -14.72 15.63 -25.97
CA ARG A 457 -13.73 15.13 -25.03
C ARG A 457 -12.83 16.27 -24.58
N ILE A 458 -12.77 16.50 -23.28
CA ILE A 458 -11.90 17.48 -22.62
C ILE A 458 -10.53 16.85 -22.43
N ASP A 459 -9.45 17.53 -22.78
CA ASP A 459 -8.10 16.96 -22.64
C ASP A 459 -7.75 16.70 -21.17
N MET A 460 -8.07 17.64 -20.27
CA MET A 460 -7.79 17.46 -18.85
C MET A 460 -8.70 18.30 -17.96
N VAL A 461 -9.16 17.70 -16.86
CA VAL A 461 -9.84 18.39 -15.76
C VAL A 461 -8.95 18.29 -14.54
N VAL A 462 -8.64 19.44 -13.90
CA VAL A 462 -7.80 19.51 -12.69
C VAL A 462 -8.59 20.16 -11.58
N GLU A 463 -8.79 19.43 -10.49
CA GLU A 463 -9.59 19.86 -9.36
C GLU A 463 -8.72 20.19 -8.14
N THR A 464 -8.91 21.39 -7.62
CA THR A 464 -8.43 21.81 -6.30
C THR A 464 -9.60 21.88 -5.32
N ILE A 465 -9.32 22.19 -4.05
CA ILE A 465 -10.39 22.39 -3.05
C ILE A 465 -11.34 23.53 -3.47
N ASN A 466 -10.83 24.57 -4.11
CA ASN A 466 -11.59 25.80 -4.36
C ASN A 466 -11.98 26.01 -5.83
N ILE A 467 -11.25 25.39 -6.76
CA ILE A 467 -11.37 25.70 -8.18
C ILE A 467 -11.30 24.39 -9.01
N VAL A 468 -12.15 24.31 -10.02
CA VAL A 468 -12.11 23.31 -11.09
C VAL A 468 -11.51 23.96 -12.33
N TYR A 469 -10.41 23.42 -12.84
CA TYR A 469 -9.77 23.86 -14.06
C TYR A 469 -10.11 22.89 -15.20
N VAL A 470 -10.58 23.42 -16.32
CA VAL A 470 -10.87 22.68 -17.56
C VAL A 470 -9.84 23.08 -18.60
N LEU A 471 -8.95 22.16 -18.97
CA LEU A 471 -7.81 22.42 -19.85
C LEU A 471 -8.05 21.83 -21.23
N GLU A 472 -7.75 22.61 -22.26
CA GLU A 472 -7.60 22.16 -23.65
C GLU A 472 -6.18 22.47 -24.11
N LEU A 473 -5.52 21.47 -24.69
CA LEU A 473 -4.12 21.50 -25.09
C LEU A 473 -4.02 21.50 -26.61
N LYS A 474 -3.22 22.37 -27.18
CA LYS A 474 -2.90 22.37 -28.61
C LYS A 474 -1.41 22.58 -28.84
N LEU A 475 -0.88 21.87 -29.82
CA LEU A 475 0.47 22.15 -30.28
C LEU A 475 0.50 23.42 -31.14
N SER A 476 1.65 24.10 -31.15
CA SER A 476 1.85 25.33 -31.94
C SER A 476 1.59 25.13 -33.45
N ASN A 477 1.90 23.96 -33.98
CA ASN A 477 1.62 23.58 -35.38
C ASN A 477 0.16 23.14 -35.62
N ASN A 478 -0.67 23.04 -34.57
CA ASN A 478 -2.07 22.62 -34.65
C ASN A 478 -3.04 23.75 -34.18
N GLY A 479 -2.74 24.98 -34.55
CA GLY A 479 -3.55 26.16 -34.30
C GLY A 479 -3.36 26.84 -32.94
N GLY A 480 -2.50 26.30 -32.06
CA GLY A 480 -2.06 26.92 -30.84
C GLY A 480 -3.16 27.31 -29.84
N VAL A 481 -2.92 28.39 -29.09
CA VAL A 481 -3.82 28.83 -28.01
C VAL A 481 -5.18 29.30 -28.51
N ASP A 482 -5.26 29.87 -29.71
CA ASP A 482 -6.53 30.37 -30.26
C ASP A 482 -7.44 29.23 -30.68
N ALA A 483 -6.91 28.16 -31.32
CA ALA A 483 -7.68 26.96 -31.65
C ALA A 483 -8.20 26.24 -30.39
N ALA A 484 -7.37 26.16 -29.35
CA ALA A 484 -7.79 25.61 -28.05
C ALA A 484 -8.94 26.45 -27.44
N ALA A 485 -8.82 27.77 -27.48
CA ALA A 485 -9.84 28.70 -26.96
C ALA A 485 -11.16 28.59 -27.71
N GLU A 486 -11.10 28.49 -29.04
CA GLU A 486 -12.29 28.28 -29.89
C GLU A 486 -12.97 26.94 -29.59
N GLN A 487 -12.20 25.87 -29.43
CA GLN A 487 -12.72 24.54 -29.11
C GLN A 487 -13.44 24.52 -27.75
N ILE A 488 -12.86 25.13 -26.70
CA ILE A 488 -13.50 25.27 -25.39
C ILE A 488 -14.88 25.93 -25.51
N LYS A 489 -14.97 27.05 -26.26
CA LYS A 489 -16.21 27.80 -26.45
C LYS A 489 -17.23 27.01 -27.28
N ALA A 490 -16.81 26.47 -28.42
CA ALA A 490 -17.70 25.74 -29.34
C ALA A 490 -18.28 24.47 -28.71
N LYS A 491 -17.50 23.80 -27.87
CA LYS A 491 -17.88 22.55 -27.18
C LYS A 491 -18.45 22.78 -25.78
N GLN A 492 -18.46 24.02 -25.29
CA GLN A 492 -19.01 24.42 -23.99
C GLN A 492 -18.44 23.57 -22.82
N TYR A 493 -17.12 23.34 -22.83
CA TYR A 493 -16.44 22.43 -21.91
C TYR A 493 -16.59 22.75 -20.41
N ALA A 494 -16.93 23.99 -20.05
CA ALA A 494 -17.20 24.39 -18.67
C ALA A 494 -18.63 24.08 -18.19
N GLU A 495 -19.60 23.85 -19.11
CA GLU A 495 -21.00 23.63 -18.75
C GLU A 495 -21.25 22.47 -17.78
N PRO A 496 -20.64 21.27 -17.94
CA PRO A 496 -20.85 20.17 -17.01
C PRO A 496 -20.50 20.47 -15.56
N PHE A 497 -19.73 21.51 -15.33
CA PHE A 497 -19.25 21.91 -14.01
C PHE A 497 -20.00 23.10 -13.40
N GLN A 498 -21.03 23.65 -14.07
CA GLN A 498 -21.79 24.80 -13.58
C GLN A 498 -22.56 24.53 -12.27
N ALA A 499 -22.91 23.26 -12.02
CA ALA A 499 -23.53 22.85 -10.77
C ALA A 499 -22.54 22.68 -9.60
N ASP A 500 -21.23 22.76 -9.86
CA ASP A 500 -20.19 22.70 -8.82
C ASP A 500 -20.18 24.04 -8.05
N LYS A 501 -20.09 23.94 -6.73
CA LYS A 501 -20.03 25.13 -5.87
C LYS A 501 -18.70 25.87 -5.97
N ARG A 502 -17.68 25.22 -6.52
CA ARG A 502 -16.36 25.78 -6.73
C ARG A 502 -16.34 26.68 -7.97
N LYS A 503 -15.37 27.59 -8.01
CA LYS A 503 -15.11 28.39 -9.21
C LYS A 503 -14.64 27.47 -10.34
N VAL A 504 -15.18 27.64 -11.54
CA VAL A 504 -14.72 26.94 -12.75
C VAL A 504 -13.91 27.88 -13.61
N ILE A 505 -12.74 27.45 -14.05
CA ILE A 505 -11.85 28.21 -14.94
C ILE A 505 -11.47 27.34 -16.13
N ALA A 506 -11.82 27.76 -17.33
CA ALA A 506 -11.38 27.09 -18.55
C ALA A 506 -10.06 27.72 -19.05
N LEU A 507 -9.10 26.86 -19.43
CA LEU A 507 -7.75 27.26 -19.85
C LEU A 507 -7.41 26.65 -21.20
N ALA A 508 -7.13 27.48 -22.19
CA ALA A 508 -6.48 27.12 -23.42
C ALA A 508 -4.97 27.18 -23.23
N ILE A 509 -4.24 26.13 -23.60
CA ILE A 509 -2.79 26.03 -23.42
C ILE A 509 -2.14 25.63 -24.75
N GLU A 510 -1.14 26.44 -25.15
CA GLU A 510 -0.30 26.14 -26.30
C GLU A 510 1.03 25.54 -25.88
N LEU A 511 1.40 24.44 -26.54
CA LEU A 511 2.59 23.64 -26.27
C LEU A 511 3.47 23.58 -27.52
N ASP A 512 4.78 23.57 -27.32
CA ASP A 512 5.76 23.52 -28.40
C ASP A 512 5.80 22.15 -29.06
N GLU A 513 5.66 22.09 -30.40
CA GLU A 513 5.68 20.84 -31.15
C GLU A 513 7.04 20.13 -31.16
N LEU A 514 8.11 20.84 -30.81
CA LEU A 514 9.46 20.27 -30.69
C LEU A 514 9.84 19.87 -29.28
N GLY A 515 8.88 19.97 -28.32
CA GLY A 515 9.09 19.52 -26.94
C GLY A 515 9.75 20.54 -26.02
N LYS A 516 9.79 21.84 -26.37
CA LYS A 516 10.42 22.88 -25.55
C LYS A 516 9.54 23.39 -24.40
N GLY A 517 8.31 22.89 -24.27
CA GLY A 517 7.41 23.20 -23.16
C GLY A 517 6.23 24.09 -23.50
N LEU A 518 5.74 24.86 -22.50
CA LEU A 518 4.59 25.74 -22.63
C LEU A 518 4.99 27.05 -23.33
N ILE A 519 4.29 27.40 -24.40
CA ILE A 519 4.49 28.63 -25.19
C ILE A 519 3.59 29.73 -24.65
N ASP A 520 2.25 29.53 -24.72
CA ASP A 520 1.25 30.53 -24.38
C ASP A 520 0.02 29.91 -23.72
N TRP A 521 -0.83 30.73 -23.12
CA TRP A 521 -2.06 30.30 -22.47
C TRP A 521 -3.10 31.42 -22.39
N LYS A 522 -4.40 31.02 -22.31
CA LYS A 522 -5.51 31.97 -22.24
C LYS A 522 -6.63 31.43 -21.34
N ALA A 523 -7.10 32.25 -20.40
CA ALA A 523 -8.33 31.95 -19.64
C ALA A 523 -9.56 32.33 -20.46
N ILE A 524 -10.59 31.49 -20.44
CA ILE A 524 -11.79 31.62 -21.24
C ILE A 524 -13.00 31.90 -20.34
#